data_6404abfcb5dfc99dcf1d9a1df92a9731
#
_entry.id   6404abfcb5dfc99dcf1d9a1df92a9731
#
_cell.length_a   1.000
_cell.length_b   1.000
_cell.length_c   1.000
_cell.angle_alpha   90.00
_cell.angle_beta   90.00
_cell.angle_gamma   90.00
#
_symmetry.space_group_name_H-M   'P 1'
#
loop_
_entity.id
_entity.type
_entity.pdbx_description
1 polymer ?
#
loop_
_entity_poly.entity_id
_entity_poly.type
_entity_poly.pdbx_seq_one_letter_code
_entity_poly.pdbx_strand_id
1 'polypeptide(L)'
;MTSALIASSAHLAGGSAPDLSEVEFGLMIASHAFDRWTVRCMAAAGLPDLTPTDVMVFHHVYHRQRPKKLADICFTLNVEDTHIVSYALKKLERLGVVRGERSSKEVFYSVTPEGAAILRRYGEIREQCLTSGLDAPGGGGLDFSRQLAHTLRALSGLYDQAARAATSL
;
A
#
# COMPACT_ATOMS: atom_id res chain seq x y z
N MET A 1 13.03 -30.93 15.65
CA MET A 1 13.34 -29.69 16.37
C MET A 1 12.15 -28.75 16.13
N THR A 2 11.29 -28.59 17.13
CA THR A 2 10.15 -27.67 17.06
C THR A 2 10.71 -26.26 17.06
N SER A 3 10.62 -25.55 15.92
CA SER A 3 10.93 -24.12 15.86
C SER A 3 10.04 -23.42 16.88
N ALA A 4 10.61 -22.71 17.83
CA ALA A 4 9.84 -21.89 18.76
C ALA A 4 9.15 -20.81 17.95
N LEU A 5 7.82 -20.80 17.98
CA LEU A 5 7.00 -19.77 17.35
C LEU A 5 7.33 -18.42 18.02
N ILE A 6 7.71 -17.43 17.22
CA ILE A 6 7.97 -16.05 17.68
C ILE A 6 6.65 -15.28 17.56
N ALA A 7 5.62 -15.72 18.32
CA ALA A 7 4.34 -15.04 18.31
C ALA A 7 4.40 -13.75 19.13
N SER A 8 4.01 -12.63 18.53
CA SER A 8 3.90 -11.33 19.23
C SER A 8 2.81 -11.34 20.31
N SER A 9 1.87 -12.28 20.24
CA SER A 9 0.68 -12.40 21.08
C SER A 9 0.47 -13.83 21.54
N ALA A 10 1.24 -14.28 22.52
CA ALA A 10 1.19 -15.65 23.04
C ALA A 10 -0.24 -16.09 23.46
N HIS A 11 -1.10 -15.17 23.90
CA HIS A 11 -2.50 -15.46 24.24
C HIS A 11 -3.37 -15.79 23.01
N LEU A 12 -3.03 -15.28 21.82
CA LEU A 12 -3.72 -15.63 20.57
C LEU A 12 -3.19 -16.93 19.97
N ALA A 13 -1.92 -17.27 20.22
CA ALA A 13 -1.33 -18.52 19.77
C ALA A 13 -1.91 -19.76 20.47
N GLY A 14 -2.58 -19.60 21.60
CA GLY A 14 -3.31 -20.66 22.30
C GLY A 14 -4.67 -21.02 21.71
N GLY A 15 -5.15 -20.32 20.67
CA GLY A 15 -6.44 -20.57 20.01
C GLY A 15 -6.41 -21.74 19.01
N SER A 16 -7.47 -21.86 18.22
CA SER A 16 -7.64 -22.91 17.20
C SER A 16 -6.75 -22.75 15.97
N ALA A 17 -6.11 -21.58 15.78
CA ALA A 17 -5.25 -21.27 14.63
C ALA A 17 -3.98 -20.54 15.08
N PRO A 18 -3.03 -21.21 15.77
CA PRO A 18 -1.81 -20.57 16.27
C PRO A 18 -0.94 -19.97 15.15
N ASP A 19 -0.92 -20.59 13.99
CA ASP A 19 -0.14 -20.11 12.85
C ASP A 19 -0.66 -18.77 12.28
N LEU A 20 -1.93 -18.43 12.53
CA LEU A 20 -2.50 -17.13 12.13
C LEU A 20 -1.82 -15.98 12.88
N SER A 21 -1.48 -16.16 14.16
CA SER A 21 -0.74 -15.14 14.94
C SER A 21 0.63 -14.84 14.36
N GLU A 22 1.32 -15.84 13.79
CA GLU A 22 2.59 -15.64 13.07
C GLU A 22 2.39 -14.85 11.77
N VAL A 23 1.31 -15.13 11.04
CA VAL A 23 0.95 -14.37 9.83
C VAL A 23 0.65 -12.91 10.19
N GLU A 24 -0.13 -12.66 11.24
CA GLU A 24 -0.48 -11.32 11.71
C GLU A 24 0.76 -10.52 12.15
N PHE A 25 1.66 -11.15 12.88
CA PHE A 25 2.92 -10.54 13.27
C PHE A 25 3.80 -10.22 12.06
N GLY A 26 3.93 -11.17 11.13
CA GLY A 26 4.65 -10.97 9.86
C GLY A 26 4.06 -9.83 9.04
N LEU A 27 2.73 -9.75 8.94
CA LEU A 27 2.02 -8.68 8.23
C LEU A 27 2.28 -7.31 8.87
N MET A 28 2.24 -7.21 10.19
CA MET A 28 2.53 -5.98 10.92
C MET A 28 3.96 -5.48 10.65
N ILE A 29 4.95 -6.36 10.77
CA ILE A 29 6.35 -6.01 10.51
C ILE A 29 6.55 -5.63 9.03
N ALA A 30 5.97 -6.40 8.11
CA ALA A 30 6.08 -6.16 6.68
C ALA A 30 5.43 -4.83 6.28
N SER A 31 4.26 -4.50 6.85
CA SER A 31 3.59 -3.22 6.56
C SER A 31 4.44 -2.03 6.99
N HIS A 32 5.02 -2.05 8.19
CA HIS A 32 5.91 -0.98 8.64
C HIS A 32 7.18 -0.86 7.80
N ALA A 33 7.74 -1.99 7.34
CA ALA A 33 8.90 -1.98 6.44
C ALA A 33 8.54 -1.41 5.07
N PHE A 34 7.39 -1.79 4.52
CA PHE A 34 6.86 -1.30 3.26
C PHE A 34 6.60 0.22 3.33
N ASP A 35 5.99 0.71 4.40
CA ASP A 35 5.73 2.12 4.62
C ASP A 35 7.04 2.93 4.63
N ARG A 36 8.04 2.48 5.37
CA ARG A 36 9.37 3.12 5.38
C ARG A 36 10.02 3.12 4.00
N TRP A 37 9.91 2.00 3.28
CA TRP A 37 10.43 1.87 1.93
C TRP A 37 9.78 2.86 0.97
N THR A 38 8.45 2.90 0.91
CA THR A 38 7.71 3.73 -0.04
C THR A 38 8.02 5.22 0.14
N VAL A 39 8.06 5.69 1.39
CA VAL A 39 8.39 7.08 1.73
C VAL A 39 9.84 7.43 1.35
N ARG A 40 10.80 6.56 1.68
CA ARG A 40 12.21 6.79 1.34
C ARG A 40 12.47 6.75 -0.16
N CYS A 41 11.83 5.82 -0.86
CA CYS A 41 11.93 5.73 -2.32
C CYS A 41 11.35 6.99 -2.98
N MET A 42 10.21 7.49 -2.49
CA MET A 42 9.59 8.71 -3.01
C MET A 42 10.45 9.95 -2.73
N ALA A 43 11.04 10.05 -1.55
CA ALA A 43 11.99 11.13 -1.23
C ALA A 43 13.21 11.10 -2.16
N ALA A 44 13.78 9.93 -2.41
CA ALA A 44 14.89 9.75 -3.36
C ALA A 44 14.49 10.06 -4.83
N ALA A 45 13.21 9.87 -5.16
CA ALA A 45 12.66 10.26 -6.46
C ALA A 45 12.45 11.77 -6.63
N GLY A 46 12.66 12.56 -5.56
CA GLY A 46 12.57 14.02 -5.58
C GLY A 46 11.33 14.60 -4.93
N LEU A 47 10.53 13.79 -4.23
CA LEU A 47 9.34 14.25 -3.51
C LEU A 47 9.37 13.80 -2.05
N PRO A 48 10.09 14.54 -1.17
CA PRO A 48 10.17 14.26 0.26
C PRO A 48 8.86 14.62 1.00
N ASP A 49 8.82 14.30 2.30
CA ASP A 49 7.78 14.72 3.24
C ASP A 49 6.37 14.17 2.95
N LEU A 50 6.28 13.09 2.19
CA LEU A 50 5.04 12.35 2.02
C LEU A 50 4.87 11.28 3.12
N THR A 51 3.61 11.04 3.51
CA THR A 51 3.23 9.87 4.31
C THR A 51 3.07 8.64 3.41
N PRO A 52 3.07 7.41 3.96
CA PRO A 52 2.76 6.21 3.18
C PRO A 52 1.45 6.33 2.41
N THR A 53 0.42 6.88 3.04
CA THR A 53 -0.89 7.11 2.40
C THR A 53 -0.81 8.08 1.22
N ASP A 54 -0.07 9.19 1.36
CA ASP A 54 0.14 10.12 0.25
C ASP A 54 0.79 9.40 -0.95
N VAL A 55 1.80 8.57 -0.68
CA VAL A 55 2.49 7.79 -1.72
C VAL A 55 1.54 6.80 -2.38
N MET A 56 0.73 6.06 -1.62
CA MET A 56 -0.24 5.11 -2.18
C MET A 56 -1.30 5.81 -3.03
N VAL A 57 -1.84 6.93 -2.58
CA VAL A 57 -2.79 7.75 -3.33
C VAL A 57 -2.16 8.25 -4.63
N PHE A 58 -0.93 8.75 -4.58
CA PHE A 58 -0.21 9.26 -5.74
C PHE A 58 0.01 8.17 -6.80
N HIS A 59 0.49 6.99 -6.40
CA HIS A 59 0.60 5.83 -7.29
C HIS A 59 -0.73 5.43 -7.90
N HIS A 60 -1.80 5.45 -7.09
CA HIS A 60 -3.11 5.07 -7.59
C HIS A 60 -3.68 6.06 -8.61
N VAL A 61 -3.49 7.39 -8.40
CA VAL A 61 -3.88 8.41 -9.39
C VAL A 61 -3.13 8.22 -10.71
N TYR A 62 -1.86 7.81 -10.68
CA TYR A 62 -1.06 7.52 -11.87
C TYR A 62 -1.47 6.22 -12.58
N HIS A 63 -1.99 5.25 -11.84
CA HIS A 63 -2.31 3.93 -12.40
C HIS A 63 -3.26 4.02 -13.59
N ARG A 64 -2.87 3.38 -14.72
CA ARG A 64 -3.60 3.38 -16.00
C ARG A 64 -3.77 4.76 -16.65
N GLN A 65 -3.10 5.78 -16.18
CA GLN A 65 -3.05 7.14 -16.77
C GLN A 65 -4.43 7.71 -17.15
N ARG A 66 -5.45 7.45 -16.34
CA ARG A 66 -6.81 7.96 -16.51
C ARG A 66 -7.25 8.74 -15.27
N PRO A 67 -8.07 9.81 -15.45
CA PRO A 67 -8.63 10.55 -14.33
C PRO A 67 -9.44 9.64 -13.39
N LYS A 68 -9.37 9.89 -12.09
CA LYS A 68 -10.04 9.10 -11.05
C LYS A 68 -10.83 9.98 -10.10
N LYS A 69 -11.96 9.48 -9.64
CA LYS A 69 -12.75 10.10 -8.58
C LYS A 69 -12.21 9.70 -7.20
N LEU A 70 -12.49 10.56 -6.20
CA LEU A 70 -12.17 10.25 -4.81
C LEU A 70 -12.71 8.87 -4.38
N ALA A 71 -13.97 8.59 -4.69
CA ALA A 71 -14.61 7.32 -4.34
C ALA A 71 -13.90 6.10 -4.96
N ASP A 72 -13.46 6.19 -6.22
CA ASP A 72 -12.74 5.11 -6.89
C ASP A 72 -11.37 4.85 -6.24
N ILE A 73 -10.70 5.92 -5.78
CA ILE A 73 -9.42 5.82 -5.09
C ILE A 73 -9.62 5.13 -3.72
N CYS A 74 -10.59 5.58 -2.94
CA CYS A 74 -10.92 4.99 -1.64
C CYS A 74 -11.27 3.52 -1.77
N PHE A 75 -12.15 3.18 -2.71
CA PHE A 75 -12.55 1.80 -2.96
C PHE A 75 -11.36 0.88 -3.31
N THR A 76 -10.50 1.34 -4.23
CA THR A 76 -9.37 0.50 -4.67
C THR A 76 -8.29 0.35 -3.61
N LEU A 77 -8.07 1.39 -2.79
CA LEU A 77 -7.10 1.35 -1.70
C LEU A 77 -7.66 0.73 -0.41
N ASN A 78 -8.92 0.30 -0.43
CA ASN A 78 -9.63 -0.22 0.75
C ASN A 78 -9.58 0.73 1.95
N VAL A 79 -9.82 2.04 1.69
CA VAL A 79 -9.84 3.09 2.71
C VAL A 79 -11.28 3.54 2.94
N GLU A 80 -11.81 3.27 4.13
CA GLU A 80 -13.18 3.63 4.50
C GLU A 80 -13.34 5.13 4.77
N ASP A 81 -12.36 5.73 5.46
CA ASP A 81 -12.38 7.17 5.74
C ASP A 81 -11.90 7.98 4.53
N THR A 82 -12.88 8.52 3.80
CA THR A 82 -12.62 9.35 2.62
C THR A 82 -11.82 10.62 2.91
N HIS A 83 -11.85 11.12 4.15
CA HIS A 83 -11.07 12.30 4.55
C HIS A 83 -9.57 12.07 4.42
N ILE A 84 -9.08 10.88 4.74
CA ILE A 84 -7.67 10.50 4.61
C ILE A 84 -7.19 10.67 3.17
N VAL A 85 -7.93 10.12 2.21
CA VAL A 85 -7.60 10.22 0.78
C VAL A 85 -7.76 11.66 0.28
N SER A 86 -8.80 12.38 0.74
CA SER A 86 -9.00 13.79 0.39
C SER A 86 -7.85 14.68 0.86
N TYR A 87 -7.33 14.44 2.07
CA TYR A 87 -6.15 15.17 2.58
C TYR A 87 -4.90 14.89 1.73
N ALA A 88 -4.66 13.63 1.40
CA ALA A 88 -3.55 13.24 0.54
C ALA A 88 -3.64 13.92 -0.83
N LEU A 89 -4.82 13.90 -1.48
CA LEU A 89 -5.03 14.56 -2.77
C LEU A 89 -4.77 16.07 -2.69
N LYS A 90 -5.31 16.77 -1.68
CA LYS A 90 -5.06 18.21 -1.48
C LYS A 90 -3.58 18.53 -1.28
N LYS A 91 -2.84 17.66 -0.58
CA LYS A 91 -1.40 17.80 -0.39
C LYS A 91 -0.66 17.63 -1.72
N LEU A 92 -0.99 16.60 -2.49
CA LEU A 92 -0.39 16.33 -3.80
C LEU A 92 -0.72 17.43 -4.82
N GLU A 93 -1.91 18.03 -4.76
CA GLU A 93 -2.26 19.21 -5.57
C GLU A 93 -1.41 20.42 -5.20
N ARG A 94 -1.23 20.72 -3.91
CA ARG A 94 -0.36 21.82 -3.45
C ARG A 94 1.10 21.65 -3.85
N LEU A 95 1.55 20.40 -3.95
CA LEU A 95 2.89 20.06 -4.45
C LEU A 95 2.99 20.08 -5.99
N GLY A 96 1.90 20.31 -6.69
CA GLY A 96 1.86 20.41 -8.14
C GLY A 96 2.01 19.08 -8.89
N VAL A 97 1.95 17.93 -8.20
CA VAL A 97 2.16 16.60 -8.80
C VAL A 97 0.85 15.91 -9.20
N VAL A 98 -0.26 16.37 -8.67
CA VAL A 98 -1.63 15.96 -9.03
C VAL A 98 -2.43 17.20 -9.34
N ARG A 99 -3.42 17.11 -10.22
CA ARG A 99 -4.41 18.14 -10.49
C ARG A 99 -5.81 17.56 -10.40
N GLY A 100 -6.73 18.30 -9.80
CA GLY A 100 -8.16 18.03 -9.79
C GLY A 100 -8.88 18.89 -10.82
N GLU A 101 -9.68 18.28 -11.67
CA GLU A 101 -10.52 18.97 -12.66
C GLU A 101 -11.99 18.72 -12.33
N ARG A 102 -12.76 19.80 -12.16
CA ARG A 102 -14.18 19.69 -11.90
C ARG A 102 -14.94 19.45 -13.19
N SER A 103 -15.68 18.35 -13.23
CA SER A 103 -16.59 18.03 -14.32
C SER A 103 -17.99 17.81 -13.73
N SER A 104 -18.90 18.73 -14.01
CA SER A 104 -20.26 18.74 -13.43
C SER A 104 -20.20 18.83 -11.89
N LYS A 105 -20.67 17.82 -11.18
CA LYS A 105 -20.70 17.77 -9.70
C LYS A 105 -19.51 17.01 -9.08
N GLU A 106 -18.64 16.45 -9.91
CA GLU A 106 -17.54 15.59 -9.47
C GLU A 106 -16.18 16.20 -9.77
N VAL A 107 -15.17 15.82 -8.98
CA VAL A 107 -13.78 16.16 -9.22
C VAL A 107 -13.05 14.93 -9.69
N PHE A 108 -12.31 15.08 -10.78
CA PHE A 108 -11.45 14.03 -11.35
C PHE A 108 -10.00 14.41 -11.15
N TYR A 109 -9.24 13.50 -10.57
CA TYR A 109 -7.82 13.68 -10.28
C TYR A 109 -6.96 13.00 -11.33
N SER A 110 -5.93 13.68 -11.79
CA SER A 110 -4.91 13.14 -12.69
C SER A 110 -3.53 13.62 -12.30
N VAL A 111 -2.51 12.85 -12.69
CA VAL A 111 -1.11 13.20 -12.43
C VAL A 111 -0.66 14.25 -13.44
N THR A 112 0.09 15.25 -12.97
CA THR A 112 0.74 16.24 -13.84
C THR A 112 1.94 15.64 -14.56
N PRO A 113 2.48 16.29 -15.62
CA PRO A 113 3.72 15.86 -16.27
C PRO A 113 4.90 15.74 -15.29
N GLU A 114 5.00 16.68 -14.34
CA GLU A 114 6.01 16.67 -13.27
C GLU A 114 5.82 15.48 -12.34
N GLY A 115 4.60 15.25 -11.86
CA GLY A 115 4.28 14.07 -11.04
C GLY A 115 4.57 12.76 -11.76
N ALA A 116 4.28 12.67 -13.06
CA ALA A 116 4.60 11.49 -13.86
C ALA A 116 6.13 11.27 -13.99
N ALA A 117 6.93 12.33 -14.07
CA ALA A 117 8.39 12.22 -14.08
C ALA A 117 8.92 11.68 -12.75
N ILE A 118 8.40 12.16 -11.61
CA ILE A 118 8.75 11.67 -10.27
C ILE A 118 8.41 10.19 -10.13
N LEU A 119 7.22 9.77 -10.57
CA LEU A 119 6.80 8.37 -10.47
C LEU A 119 7.61 7.43 -11.38
N ARG A 120 8.08 7.90 -12.54
CA ARG A 120 9.05 7.15 -13.35
C ARG A 120 10.37 6.97 -12.60
N ARG A 121 10.88 8.06 -11.99
CA ARG A 121 12.10 8.01 -11.18
C ARG A 121 11.96 7.06 -9.99
N TYR A 122 10.80 7.07 -9.32
CA TYR A 122 10.48 6.09 -8.29
C TYR A 122 10.61 4.65 -8.81
N GLY A 123 10.09 4.38 -10.02
CA GLY A 123 10.20 3.06 -10.65
C GLY A 123 11.65 2.64 -10.87
N GLU A 124 12.51 3.54 -11.37
CA GLU A 124 13.95 3.27 -11.55
C GLU A 124 14.66 2.92 -10.23
N ILE A 125 14.39 3.69 -9.17
CA ILE A 125 14.94 3.43 -7.83
C ILE A 125 14.44 2.09 -7.29
N ARG A 126 13.16 1.77 -7.52
CA ARG A 126 12.59 0.49 -7.14
C ARG A 126 13.31 -0.69 -7.82
N GLU A 127 13.60 -0.58 -9.11
CA GLU A 127 14.38 -1.61 -9.82
C GLU A 127 15.78 -1.78 -9.23
N GLN A 128 16.46 -0.68 -8.96
CA GLN A 128 17.83 -0.70 -8.43
C GLN A 128 17.92 -1.24 -6.99
N CYS A 129 16.98 -0.85 -6.11
CA CYS A 129 17.13 -1.09 -4.68
C CYS A 129 16.29 -2.27 -4.15
N LEU A 130 15.19 -2.62 -4.82
CA LEU A 130 14.26 -3.63 -4.33
C LEU A 130 14.21 -4.85 -5.26
N THR A 131 13.98 -4.64 -6.58
CA THR A 131 13.74 -5.75 -7.50
C THR A 131 14.99 -6.62 -7.65
N SER A 132 16.17 -6.01 -7.69
CA SER A 132 17.45 -6.73 -7.73
C SER A 132 17.68 -7.69 -6.55
N GLY A 133 17.03 -7.43 -5.40
CA GLY A 133 17.08 -8.29 -4.23
C GLY A 133 16.18 -9.54 -4.31
N LEU A 134 15.19 -9.55 -5.18
CA LEU A 134 14.26 -10.69 -5.32
C LEU A 134 14.92 -11.90 -5.96
N ASP A 135 15.92 -11.71 -6.79
CA ASP A 135 16.68 -12.78 -7.46
C ASP A 135 17.85 -13.31 -6.59
N ALA A 136 18.10 -12.67 -5.44
CA ALA A 136 19.11 -13.14 -4.49
C ALA A 136 18.65 -14.43 -3.78
N PRO A 137 19.60 -15.29 -3.28
CA PRO A 137 19.26 -16.44 -2.48
C PRO A 137 18.37 -16.05 -1.27
N GLY A 138 17.15 -16.58 -1.22
CA GLY A 138 16.15 -16.22 -0.20
C GLY A 138 15.12 -15.16 -0.62
N GLY A 139 15.26 -14.51 -1.78
CA GLY A 139 14.30 -13.52 -2.32
C GLY A 139 13.01 -14.12 -2.88
N GLY A 140 12.97 -15.44 -3.08
CA GLY A 140 11.77 -16.19 -3.48
C GLY A 140 11.37 -16.10 -4.95
N GLY A 141 11.94 -15.19 -5.73
CA GLY A 141 11.66 -15.04 -7.16
C GLY A 141 10.25 -14.54 -7.50
N LEU A 142 9.95 -14.50 -8.82
CA LEU A 142 8.67 -13.97 -9.33
C LEU A 142 7.46 -14.85 -8.98
N ASP A 143 7.63 -16.17 -8.92
CA ASP A 143 6.53 -17.08 -8.60
C ASP A 143 6.10 -16.97 -7.15
N PHE A 144 7.06 -16.85 -6.23
CA PHE A 144 6.78 -16.53 -4.83
C PHE A 144 6.02 -15.20 -4.71
N SER A 145 6.48 -14.16 -5.40
CA SER A 145 5.84 -12.85 -5.37
C SER A 145 4.38 -12.88 -5.87
N ARG A 146 4.10 -13.67 -6.91
CA ARG A 146 2.74 -13.86 -7.43
C ARG A 146 1.84 -14.58 -6.43
N GLN A 147 2.33 -15.68 -5.83
CA GLN A 147 1.60 -16.44 -4.82
C GLN A 147 1.32 -15.59 -3.59
N LEU A 148 2.33 -14.87 -3.09
CA LEU A 148 2.18 -13.96 -1.95
C LEU A 148 1.14 -12.86 -2.23
N ALA A 149 1.17 -12.24 -3.41
CA ALA A 149 0.20 -11.22 -3.79
C ALA A 149 -1.24 -11.77 -3.83
N HIS A 150 -1.43 -13.01 -4.27
CA HIS A 150 -2.74 -13.66 -4.23
C HIS A 150 -3.20 -13.89 -2.78
N THR A 151 -2.31 -14.43 -1.93
CA THR A 151 -2.60 -14.71 -0.51
C THR A 151 -2.95 -13.44 0.26
N LEU A 152 -2.18 -12.35 0.07
CA LEU A 152 -2.46 -11.07 0.74
C LEU A 152 -3.83 -10.48 0.35
N ARG A 153 -4.25 -10.62 -0.91
CA ARG A 153 -5.60 -10.19 -1.32
C ARG A 153 -6.71 -11.05 -0.70
N ALA A 154 -6.50 -12.36 -0.57
CA ALA A 154 -7.44 -13.24 0.10
C ALA A 154 -7.56 -12.92 1.60
N LEU A 155 -6.43 -12.66 2.27
CA LEU A 155 -6.39 -12.23 3.67
C LEU A 155 -7.12 -10.91 3.89
N SER A 156 -6.95 -9.92 3.00
CA SER A 156 -7.68 -8.65 3.08
C SER A 156 -9.20 -8.89 3.15
N GLY A 157 -9.75 -9.73 2.26
CA GLY A 157 -11.17 -10.06 2.29
C GLY A 157 -11.61 -10.78 3.56
N LEU A 158 -10.75 -11.65 4.11
CA LEU A 158 -11.03 -12.35 5.38
C LEU A 158 -11.10 -11.37 6.55
N TYR A 159 -10.14 -10.44 6.65
CA TYR A 159 -10.13 -9.43 7.71
C TYR A 159 -11.30 -8.45 7.59
N ASP A 160 -11.68 -8.03 6.40
CA ASP A 160 -12.86 -7.18 6.19
C ASP A 160 -14.15 -7.89 6.65
N GLN A 161 -14.26 -9.19 6.38
CA GLN A 161 -15.40 -9.98 6.85
C GLN A 161 -15.40 -10.13 8.39
N ALA A 162 -14.23 -10.39 8.98
CA ALA A 162 -14.08 -10.49 10.43
C ALA A 162 -14.41 -9.16 11.13
N ALA A 163 -13.96 -8.04 10.58
CA ALA A 163 -14.28 -6.72 11.10
C ALA A 163 -15.79 -6.46 11.10
N ARG A 164 -16.48 -6.77 9.99
CA ARG A 164 -17.95 -6.65 9.94
C ARG A 164 -18.66 -7.56 10.95
N ALA A 165 -18.18 -8.78 11.13
CA ALA A 165 -18.75 -9.70 12.14
C ALA A 165 -18.55 -9.17 13.57
N ALA A 166 -17.37 -8.63 13.87
CA ALA A 166 -17.06 -8.07 15.19
C ALA A 166 -17.92 -6.86 15.56
N THR A 167 -18.39 -6.06 14.58
CA THR A 167 -19.31 -4.94 14.84
C THR A 167 -20.73 -5.40 15.20
N SER A 168 -21.03 -6.69 15.07
CA SER A 168 -22.36 -7.28 15.38
C SER A 168 -22.37 -8.01 16.71
N LEU A 169 -21.25 -8.07 17.45
CA LEU A 169 -21.14 -8.67 18.79
C LEU A 169 -21.45 -7.65 19.88
#